data_9a7a754fcca57c3771a2a8db63ff09a2
#
_entry.id   9a7a754fcca57c3771a2a8db63ff09a2
#
_cell.length_a   1.000
_cell.length_b   1.000
_cell.length_c   1.000
_cell.angle_alpha   90.00
_cell.angle_beta   90.00
_cell.angle_gamma   90.00
#
_symmetry.space_group_name_H-M   'P 1'
#
loop_
_entity.id
_entity.type
_entity.pdbx_description
1 polymer ?
#
loop_
_entity_poly.entity_id
_entity_poly.type
_entity_poly.pdbx_seq_one_letter_code
_entity_poly.pdbx_strand_id
1 'polypeptide(L)'
;MTAGQQLWRNRKEKKEWARRLQSEDPGLEVVHPHAAGIDVGNSTHYVAVRPDRDPEPVRRFECFTADLHRLADWLQSCGVKTVAMQSTGVYWIPLYEILEEHGLEVYLVNARHTKNLPGRKSDVQESQWLLKLHTYGLLNNSFQPVSEIRVLRTYWRQRGEQVRGAATCIQRMQKTLTQMNVQLANVISDISGLTGQAIIRAIVAGERNPLKLAMLSDPRVHASHEEIAKSLEGNWRPELLFVLHQEVDMYDTYQKRIAECDQRLQKHLASFTRPLPIQPPTQKLKTKKPAAKNAPRFDLSSELQRVTGVDLTRIDGIDVMVAQTLLSEVGLDMSRWITESHFASWLGLCPDNRISGDKVLSRGTRRVVNRAATALRQAANTLMRSRSYLGAQYRRLRTKLGAPKAITAMAHRLARLVYRMLKYGQTYVDKGTQYYEERFRQQQIQLLRKRAAKLGLQVAEIHA
;
A
#
# COMPACT_ATOMS: atom_id res chain seq x y z
N MET A 1 21.11 -8.19 -38.88
CA MET A 1 21.94 -7.90 -37.68
C MET A 1 21.30 -6.76 -36.93
N THR A 2 20.75 -7.03 -35.79
CA THR A 2 20.05 -6.01 -34.97
C THR A 2 21.06 -5.06 -34.32
N ALA A 3 20.72 -3.79 -34.20
CA ALA A 3 21.56 -2.70 -33.64
C ALA A 3 22.22 -2.99 -32.25
N GLY A 4 21.86 -4.09 -31.63
CA GLY A 4 22.41 -4.55 -30.35
C GLY A 4 23.73 -5.34 -30.43
N GLN A 5 24.16 -5.81 -31.59
CA GLN A 5 25.36 -6.64 -31.72
C GLN A 5 26.64 -5.88 -32.10
N GLN A 6 26.52 -4.57 -32.40
CA GLN A 6 27.66 -3.75 -32.80
C GLN A 6 28.43 -3.04 -31.67
N LEU A 7 28.03 -3.14 -30.43
CA LEU A 7 28.58 -2.30 -29.33
C LEU A 7 29.96 -2.74 -28.82
N TRP A 8 30.44 -3.94 -29.10
CA TRP A 8 31.74 -4.41 -28.60
C TRP A 8 32.47 -5.22 -29.68
N ARG A 9 33.33 -4.58 -30.43
CA ARG A 9 34.10 -5.25 -31.50
C ARG A 9 35.21 -6.18 -30.97
N ASN A 10 35.72 -5.94 -29.74
CA ASN A 10 36.76 -6.80 -29.18
C ASN A 10 36.77 -6.76 -27.62
N ARG A 11 37.52 -7.72 -27.02
CA ARG A 11 37.68 -7.87 -25.55
C ARG A 11 38.38 -6.66 -24.91
N LYS A 12 39.19 -5.94 -25.65
CA LYS A 12 39.97 -4.77 -25.17
C LYS A 12 39.06 -3.56 -24.98
N GLU A 13 38.17 -3.28 -25.92
CA GLU A 13 37.16 -2.19 -25.81
C GLU A 13 36.21 -2.40 -24.64
N LYS A 14 35.80 -3.67 -24.42
CA LYS A 14 34.96 -4.01 -23.27
C LYS A 14 35.65 -3.76 -21.93
N LYS A 15 36.97 -4.12 -21.83
CA LYS A 15 37.78 -3.85 -20.63
C LYS A 15 37.99 -2.35 -20.41
N GLU A 16 38.23 -1.60 -21.46
CA GLU A 16 38.42 -0.16 -21.39
C GLU A 16 37.15 0.57 -20.98
N TRP A 17 36.02 0.16 -21.50
CA TRP A 17 34.74 0.71 -21.11
C TRP A 17 34.38 0.40 -19.62
N ALA A 18 34.63 -0.83 -19.18
CA ALA A 18 34.47 -1.21 -17.79
C ALA A 18 35.36 -0.38 -16.85
N ARG A 19 36.61 -0.10 -17.29
CA ARG A 19 37.56 0.77 -16.56
C ARG A 19 37.08 2.21 -16.47
N ARG A 20 36.48 2.75 -17.56
CA ARG A 20 35.87 4.10 -17.55
C ARG A 20 34.67 4.21 -16.61
N LEU A 21 33.85 3.18 -16.47
CA LEU A 21 32.75 3.18 -15.50
C LEU A 21 33.22 3.23 -14.04
N GLN A 22 34.39 2.68 -13.77
CA GLN A 22 34.99 2.73 -12.44
C GLN A 22 35.77 4.01 -12.18
N SER A 23 36.17 4.78 -13.22
CA SER A 23 36.86 6.04 -13.06
C SER A 23 35.97 7.12 -12.44
N GLU A 24 36.56 7.96 -11.61
CA GLU A 24 35.90 9.16 -11.10
C GLU A 24 35.64 10.16 -12.26
N ASP A 25 34.55 10.90 -12.13
CA ASP A 25 34.26 12.02 -13.04
C ASP A 25 34.76 13.29 -12.38
N PRO A 26 35.80 13.97 -12.96
CA PRO A 26 36.39 15.14 -12.35
C PRO A 26 35.44 16.35 -12.25
N GLY A 27 34.28 16.30 -12.95
CA GLY A 27 33.27 17.34 -12.90
C GLY A 27 32.16 17.14 -11.86
N LEU A 28 32.17 16.00 -11.13
CA LEU A 28 31.14 15.66 -10.14
C LEU A 28 31.72 15.48 -8.75
N GLU A 29 31.04 16.02 -7.73
CA GLU A 29 31.40 15.84 -6.33
C GLU A 29 31.10 14.40 -5.87
N VAL A 30 32.05 13.78 -5.17
CA VAL A 30 31.89 12.45 -4.57
C VAL A 30 31.09 12.58 -3.28
N VAL A 31 29.86 12.13 -3.31
CA VAL A 31 28.92 12.17 -2.16
C VAL A 31 29.12 10.94 -1.24
N HIS A 32 29.31 9.76 -1.84
CA HIS A 32 29.51 8.49 -1.09
C HIS A 32 30.88 7.87 -1.43
N PRO A 33 31.96 8.27 -0.74
CA PRO A 33 33.31 7.76 -1.02
C PRO A 33 33.51 6.28 -0.65
N HIS A 34 32.66 5.74 0.21
CA HIS A 34 32.70 4.35 0.69
C HIS A 34 31.50 3.54 0.12
N ALA A 35 31.20 3.74 -1.15
CA ALA A 35 30.07 3.13 -1.82
C ALA A 35 30.41 1.76 -2.42
N ALA A 36 29.37 0.91 -2.53
CA ALA A 36 29.33 -0.27 -3.39
C ALA A 36 28.06 -0.28 -4.25
N GLY A 37 28.09 -1.01 -5.35
CA GLY A 37 26.95 -1.24 -6.23
C GLY A 37 26.71 -2.73 -6.43
N ILE A 38 25.47 -3.18 -6.26
CA ILE A 38 25.10 -4.60 -6.39
C ILE A 38 24.00 -4.75 -7.46
N ASP A 39 24.31 -5.54 -8.47
CA ASP A 39 23.28 -6.08 -9.36
C ASP A 39 22.74 -7.39 -8.79
N VAL A 40 21.43 -7.41 -8.51
CA VAL A 40 20.76 -8.51 -7.80
C VAL A 40 20.13 -9.45 -8.80
N GLY A 41 20.68 -10.66 -8.91
CA GLY A 41 20.13 -11.75 -9.71
C GLY A 41 19.38 -12.80 -8.88
N ASN A 42 18.78 -13.74 -9.58
CA ASN A 42 18.07 -14.87 -8.96
C ASN A 42 19.02 -15.91 -8.31
N SER A 43 20.13 -16.23 -8.99
CA SER A 43 21.09 -17.24 -8.57
C SER A 43 22.44 -16.67 -8.18
N THR A 44 22.74 -15.47 -8.62
CA THR A 44 24.05 -14.83 -8.39
C THR A 44 23.89 -13.32 -8.28
N HIS A 45 24.75 -12.71 -7.48
CA HIS A 45 24.89 -11.26 -7.35
C HIS A 45 26.25 -10.81 -7.86
N TYR A 46 26.28 -9.71 -8.61
CA TYR A 46 27.51 -9.05 -9.00
C TYR A 46 27.68 -7.78 -8.18
N VAL A 47 28.84 -7.67 -7.53
CA VAL A 47 29.13 -6.61 -6.57
C VAL A 47 30.36 -5.84 -7.04
N ALA A 48 30.22 -4.52 -7.13
CA ALA A 48 31.30 -3.62 -7.51
C ALA A 48 31.67 -2.70 -6.36
N VAL A 49 32.96 -2.58 -6.07
CA VAL A 49 33.57 -1.58 -5.19
C VAL A 49 34.49 -0.67 -6.00
N ARG A 50 34.96 0.42 -5.41
CA ARG A 50 35.90 1.32 -6.08
C ARG A 50 37.23 0.59 -6.35
N PRO A 51 37.92 0.89 -7.47
CA PRO A 51 39.15 0.20 -7.87
C PRO A 51 40.30 0.34 -6.89
N ASP A 52 40.29 1.36 -6.04
CA ASP A 52 41.28 1.62 -4.99
C ASP A 52 41.07 0.76 -3.73
N ARG A 53 39.98 -0.02 -3.66
CA ARG A 53 39.60 -0.81 -2.47
C ARG A 53 40.00 -2.29 -2.54
N ASP A 54 40.05 -2.86 -3.72
CA ASP A 54 40.38 -4.28 -3.92
C ASP A 54 41.00 -4.47 -5.31
N PRO A 55 42.06 -5.32 -5.46
CA PRO A 55 42.67 -5.65 -6.74
C PRO A 55 41.65 -6.26 -7.73
N GLU A 56 40.62 -6.96 -7.24
CA GLU A 56 39.51 -7.49 -8.00
C GLU A 56 38.20 -6.74 -7.62
N PRO A 57 37.99 -5.51 -8.13
CA PRO A 57 36.96 -4.61 -7.62
C PRO A 57 35.56 -5.01 -8.02
N VAL A 58 35.37 -6.06 -8.82
CA VAL A 58 34.07 -6.64 -9.15
C VAL A 58 34.11 -8.14 -8.90
N ARG A 59 33.28 -8.60 -7.97
CA ARG A 59 33.16 -10.02 -7.62
C ARG A 59 31.76 -10.55 -7.84
N ARG A 60 31.69 -11.85 -8.13
CA ARG A 60 30.46 -12.62 -8.23
C ARG A 60 30.28 -13.45 -6.95
N PHE A 61 29.07 -13.41 -6.39
CA PHE A 61 28.67 -14.24 -5.25
C PHE A 61 27.42 -15.04 -5.62
N GLU A 62 27.28 -16.23 -5.06
CA GLU A 62 26.05 -17.01 -5.18
C GLU A 62 25.00 -16.53 -4.16
N CYS A 63 23.75 -17.01 -4.28
CA CYS A 63 22.63 -16.55 -3.45
C CYS A 63 22.41 -17.39 -2.19
N PHE A 64 23.34 -18.32 -1.85
CA PHE A 64 23.25 -19.08 -0.62
C PHE A 64 23.60 -18.23 0.59
N THR A 65 23.01 -18.50 1.74
CA THR A 65 23.16 -17.68 2.95
C THR A 65 24.63 -17.45 3.30
N ALA A 66 25.47 -18.51 3.24
CA ALA A 66 26.91 -18.39 3.53
C ALA A 66 27.64 -17.46 2.54
N ASP A 67 27.19 -17.42 1.27
CA ASP A 67 27.76 -16.55 0.25
C ASP A 67 27.34 -15.08 0.46
N LEU A 68 26.12 -14.86 0.94
CA LEU A 68 25.64 -13.52 1.28
C LEU A 68 26.39 -12.93 2.48
N HIS A 69 26.70 -13.74 3.49
CA HIS A 69 27.58 -13.31 4.60
C HIS A 69 29.01 -13.05 4.11
N ARG A 70 29.59 -13.92 3.28
CA ARG A 70 30.92 -13.68 2.67
C ARG A 70 30.95 -12.40 1.83
N LEU A 71 29.86 -12.10 1.12
CA LEU A 71 29.70 -10.83 0.40
C LEU A 71 29.74 -9.64 1.36
N ALA A 72 28.98 -9.70 2.46
CA ALA A 72 28.95 -8.63 3.45
C ALA A 72 30.33 -8.43 4.13
N ASP A 73 31.00 -9.52 4.51
CA ASP A 73 32.35 -9.51 5.11
C ASP A 73 33.39 -8.91 4.14
N TRP A 74 33.32 -9.28 2.86
CA TRP A 74 34.17 -8.69 1.82
C TRP A 74 33.93 -7.19 1.66
N LEU A 75 32.67 -6.74 1.65
CA LEU A 75 32.35 -5.30 1.60
C LEU A 75 32.93 -4.54 2.80
N GLN A 76 32.82 -5.12 4.00
CA GLN A 76 33.42 -4.54 5.21
C GLN A 76 34.93 -4.47 5.11
N SER A 77 35.63 -5.55 4.62
CA SER A 77 37.07 -5.56 4.42
C SER A 77 37.53 -4.51 3.41
N CYS A 78 36.69 -4.18 2.41
CA CYS A 78 36.92 -3.07 1.46
C CYS A 78 36.62 -1.68 2.06
N GLY A 79 36.22 -1.59 3.33
CA GLY A 79 35.86 -0.32 3.99
C GLY A 79 34.60 0.32 3.44
N VAL A 80 33.68 -0.46 2.85
CA VAL A 80 32.37 0.01 2.37
C VAL A 80 31.49 0.35 3.56
N LYS A 81 30.72 1.43 3.44
CA LYS A 81 29.73 1.88 4.44
C LYS A 81 28.32 1.89 3.89
N THR A 82 28.17 2.11 2.59
CA THR A 82 26.87 2.26 1.96
C THR A 82 26.81 1.51 0.62
N VAL A 83 25.69 0.86 0.37
CA VAL A 83 25.49 -0.05 -0.75
C VAL A 83 24.25 0.32 -1.54
N ALA A 84 24.36 0.46 -2.87
CA ALA A 84 23.19 0.58 -3.73
C ALA A 84 22.87 -0.77 -4.39
N MET A 85 21.60 -1.22 -4.29
CA MET A 85 21.11 -2.44 -4.92
C MET A 85 19.79 -2.24 -5.63
N GLN A 86 19.53 -3.01 -6.69
CA GLN A 86 18.25 -2.96 -7.40
C GLN A 86 17.17 -3.77 -6.69
N SER A 87 15.93 -3.23 -6.65
CA SER A 87 14.74 -3.93 -6.13
C SER A 87 14.09 -4.81 -7.20
N THR A 88 14.79 -5.84 -7.66
CA THR A 88 14.26 -6.78 -8.67
C THR A 88 13.52 -7.94 -7.97
N GLY A 89 12.22 -8.07 -8.23
CA GLY A 89 11.39 -9.14 -7.65
C GLY A 89 11.46 -9.17 -6.12
N VAL A 90 11.77 -10.34 -5.56
CA VAL A 90 11.97 -10.59 -4.12
C VAL A 90 13.42 -10.94 -3.76
N TYR A 91 14.29 -11.07 -4.75
CA TYR A 91 15.65 -11.59 -4.61
C TYR A 91 16.57 -10.70 -3.78
N TRP A 92 16.25 -9.41 -3.69
CA TRP A 92 16.99 -8.43 -2.90
C TRP A 92 16.77 -8.56 -1.39
N ILE A 93 15.66 -9.20 -0.95
CA ILE A 93 15.23 -9.19 0.47
C ILE A 93 16.25 -9.87 1.38
N PRO A 94 16.68 -11.13 1.13
CA PRO A 94 17.67 -11.80 2.00
C PRO A 94 18.98 -11.05 2.08
N LEU A 95 19.47 -10.55 0.95
CA LEU A 95 20.72 -9.79 0.90
C LEU A 95 20.60 -8.46 1.65
N TYR A 96 19.46 -7.75 1.50
CA TYR A 96 19.17 -6.51 2.21
C TYR A 96 19.26 -6.70 3.74
N GLU A 97 18.64 -7.75 4.25
CA GLU A 97 18.59 -8.05 5.67
C GLU A 97 19.98 -8.39 6.22
N ILE A 98 20.76 -9.21 5.52
CA ILE A 98 22.14 -9.54 5.89
C ILE A 98 23.04 -8.30 5.88
N LEU A 99 22.93 -7.44 4.87
CA LEU A 99 23.72 -6.20 4.81
C LEU A 99 23.38 -5.24 5.97
N GLU A 100 22.09 -5.13 6.33
CA GLU A 100 21.66 -4.36 7.51
C GLU A 100 22.23 -4.96 8.82
N GLU A 101 22.20 -6.29 8.98
CA GLU A 101 22.77 -6.98 10.14
C GLU A 101 24.28 -6.74 10.28
N HIS A 102 24.99 -6.62 9.16
CA HIS A 102 26.42 -6.25 9.13
C HIS A 102 26.65 -4.73 9.29
N GLY A 103 25.60 -3.93 9.54
CA GLY A 103 25.72 -2.49 9.79
C GLY A 103 25.98 -1.64 8.55
N LEU A 104 25.72 -2.16 7.35
CA LEU A 104 25.84 -1.42 6.11
C LEU A 104 24.55 -0.63 5.81
N GLU A 105 24.68 0.62 5.38
CA GLU A 105 23.56 1.41 4.92
C GLU A 105 23.16 1.00 3.51
N VAL A 106 21.93 0.50 3.33
CA VAL A 106 21.47 -0.03 2.04
C VAL A 106 20.50 0.93 1.34
N TYR A 107 20.89 1.34 0.14
CA TYR A 107 20.07 2.10 -0.81
C TYR A 107 19.38 1.13 -1.77
N LEU A 108 18.11 0.85 -1.51
CA LEU A 108 17.29 0.05 -2.41
C LEU A 108 16.76 0.92 -3.56
N VAL A 109 17.17 0.63 -4.79
CA VAL A 109 16.91 1.47 -5.95
C VAL A 109 15.88 0.82 -6.87
N ASN A 110 14.92 1.61 -7.37
CA ASN A 110 13.98 1.14 -8.37
C ASN A 110 14.70 0.95 -9.71
N ALA A 111 14.66 -0.25 -10.26
CA ALA A 111 15.27 -0.61 -11.54
C ALA A 111 14.87 0.30 -12.73
N ARG A 112 13.71 0.96 -12.67
CA ARG A 112 13.29 1.94 -13.69
C ARG A 112 14.17 3.17 -13.74
N HIS A 113 14.78 3.57 -12.63
CA HIS A 113 15.64 4.75 -12.56
C HIS A 113 17.05 4.49 -13.11
N THR A 114 17.44 3.23 -13.24
CA THR A 114 18.76 2.82 -13.68
C THR A 114 18.81 2.25 -15.09
N LYS A 115 17.65 1.85 -15.67
CA LYS A 115 17.56 1.12 -16.96
C LYS A 115 17.60 1.97 -18.23
N ASN A 116 17.52 3.29 -18.16
CA ASN A 116 17.31 4.17 -19.33
C ASN A 116 18.59 4.59 -20.07
N LEU A 117 19.73 3.95 -19.82
CA LEU A 117 20.97 4.27 -20.54
C LEU A 117 21.33 3.17 -21.54
N PRO A 118 21.54 3.51 -22.83
CA PRO A 118 21.93 2.55 -23.84
C PRO A 118 23.32 1.97 -23.55
N GLY A 119 23.54 0.70 -23.89
CA GLY A 119 24.87 0.07 -23.87
C GLY A 119 25.19 -0.86 -22.71
N ARG A 120 24.34 -1.00 -21.69
CA ARG A 120 24.56 -1.93 -20.58
C ARG A 120 23.96 -3.30 -20.88
N LYS A 121 24.81 -4.34 -20.94
CA LYS A 121 24.41 -5.69 -21.32
C LYS A 121 24.99 -6.81 -20.46
N SER A 122 25.68 -6.49 -19.36
CA SER A 122 26.20 -7.49 -18.44
C SER A 122 26.05 -7.07 -16.99
N ASP A 123 25.84 -8.04 -16.12
CA ASP A 123 25.63 -7.84 -14.69
C ASP A 123 26.84 -7.14 -14.04
N VAL A 124 28.05 -7.41 -14.55
CA VAL A 124 29.28 -6.68 -14.16
C VAL A 124 29.15 -5.17 -14.44
N GLN A 125 28.64 -4.82 -15.61
CA GLN A 125 28.48 -3.41 -15.99
C GLN A 125 27.34 -2.74 -15.21
N GLU A 126 26.27 -3.49 -14.88
CA GLU A 126 25.17 -2.98 -14.07
C GLU A 126 25.62 -2.70 -12.63
N SER A 127 26.38 -3.60 -12.01
CA SER A 127 26.94 -3.36 -10.66
C SER A 127 27.88 -2.16 -10.62
N GLN A 128 28.78 -2.02 -11.60
CA GLN A 128 29.68 -0.88 -11.73
C GLN A 128 28.93 0.44 -11.97
N TRP A 129 27.85 0.39 -12.73
CA TRP A 129 27.02 1.56 -12.98
C TRP A 129 26.27 2.00 -11.73
N LEU A 130 25.71 1.05 -10.96
CA LEU A 130 25.09 1.34 -9.68
C LEU A 130 26.08 1.96 -8.70
N LEU A 131 27.31 1.41 -8.61
CA LEU A 131 28.39 1.99 -7.84
C LEU A 131 28.65 3.45 -8.25
N LYS A 132 28.80 3.72 -9.56
CA LYS A 132 29.08 5.06 -10.08
C LYS A 132 27.96 6.04 -9.74
N LEU A 133 26.69 5.70 -10.01
CA LEU A 133 25.55 6.53 -9.67
C LEU A 133 25.45 6.79 -8.16
N HIS A 134 25.74 5.77 -7.35
CA HIS A 134 25.69 5.88 -5.91
C HIS A 134 26.81 6.77 -5.37
N THR A 135 28.01 6.60 -5.88
CA THR A 135 29.18 7.44 -5.51
C THR A 135 28.88 8.93 -5.66
N TYR A 136 28.18 9.31 -6.70
CA TYR A 136 27.81 10.73 -6.96
C TYR A 136 26.43 11.14 -6.39
N GLY A 137 25.80 10.33 -5.54
CA GLY A 137 24.52 10.67 -4.90
C GLY A 137 23.32 10.80 -5.86
N LEU A 138 23.39 10.20 -7.06
CA LEU A 138 22.36 10.30 -8.10
C LEU A 138 21.21 9.31 -7.92
N LEU A 139 21.26 8.46 -6.89
CA LEU A 139 20.25 7.44 -6.61
C LEU A 139 19.32 7.85 -5.47
N ASN A 140 18.02 7.61 -5.66
CA ASN A 140 17.02 7.78 -4.62
C ASN A 140 16.76 6.46 -3.90
N ASN A 141 16.93 6.44 -2.58
CA ASN A 141 16.64 5.28 -1.77
C ASN A 141 15.12 5.04 -1.67
N SER A 142 14.68 3.83 -2.00
CA SER A 142 13.29 3.38 -1.80
C SER A 142 13.03 3.14 -0.32
N PHE A 143 11.86 3.56 0.14
CA PHE A 143 11.50 3.42 1.54
C PHE A 143 11.35 1.94 1.96
N GLN A 144 12.11 1.55 2.96
CA GLN A 144 11.89 0.34 3.73
C GLN A 144 11.65 0.73 5.21
N PRO A 145 10.58 0.22 5.83
CA PRO A 145 10.37 0.43 7.26
C PRO A 145 11.30 -0.46 8.09
N VAL A 146 11.40 -0.15 9.36
CA VAL A 146 12.14 -0.96 10.33
C VAL A 146 11.64 -2.41 10.38
N SER A 147 12.50 -3.33 10.83
CA SER A 147 12.24 -4.78 10.83
C SER A 147 10.90 -5.17 11.45
N GLU A 148 10.55 -4.61 12.61
CA GLU A 148 9.27 -4.86 13.29
C GLU A 148 8.05 -4.53 12.41
N ILE A 149 8.13 -3.44 11.67
CA ILE A 149 7.07 -3.06 10.71
C ILE A 149 7.07 -3.95 9.47
N ARG A 150 8.25 -4.46 9.02
CA ARG A 150 8.32 -5.45 7.93
C ARG A 150 7.59 -6.74 8.30
N VAL A 151 7.76 -7.22 9.54
CA VAL A 151 7.03 -8.39 10.08
C VAL A 151 5.52 -8.11 10.11
N LEU A 152 5.10 -6.97 10.66
CA LEU A 152 3.69 -6.55 10.69
C LEU A 152 3.09 -6.50 9.28
N ARG A 153 3.83 -5.92 8.33
CA ARG A 153 3.47 -5.83 6.91
C ARG A 153 3.28 -7.21 6.29
N THR A 154 4.15 -8.17 6.60
CA THR A 154 4.08 -9.53 6.10
C THR A 154 2.79 -10.23 6.56
N TYR A 155 2.48 -10.20 7.86
CA TYR A 155 1.25 -10.78 8.39
C TYR A 155 -0.01 -10.11 7.84
N TRP A 156 -0.01 -8.77 7.76
CA TRP A 156 -1.15 -8.02 7.23
C TRP A 156 -1.42 -8.29 5.76
N ARG A 157 -0.38 -8.36 4.94
CA ARG A 157 -0.48 -8.69 3.52
C ARG A 157 -0.95 -10.12 3.32
N GLN A 158 -0.40 -11.07 4.06
CA GLN A 158 -0.82 -12.48 4.03
C GLN A 158 -2.30 -12.62 4.40
N ARG A 159 -2.73 -11.96 5.48
CA ARG A 159 -4.14 -11.91 5.83
C ARG A 159 -5.02 -11.38 4.69
N GLY A 160 -4.58 -10.32 4.04
CA GLY A 160 -5.28 -9.76 2.89
C GLY A 160 -5.42 -10.72 1.71
N GLU A 161 -4.40 -11.56 1.45
CA GLU A 161 -4.49 -12.62 0.43
C GLU A 161 -5.52 -13.70 0.83
N GLN A 162 -5.53 -14.14 2.12
CA GLN A 162 -6.51 -15.11 2.59
C GLN A 162 -7.95 -14.58 2.47
N VAL A 163 -8.18 -13.30 2.81
CA VAL A 163 -9.50 -12.66 2.65
C VAL A 163 -9.92 -12.61 1.18
N ARG A 164 -8.99 -12.33 0.25
CA ARG A 164 -9.29 -12.37 -1.19
C ARG A 164 -9.62 -13.79 -1.67
N GLY A 165 -8.88 -14.80 -1.20
CA GLY A 165 -9.16 -16.20 -1.48
C GLY A 165 -10.57 -16.60 -1.03
N ALA A 166 -10.94 -16.27 0.22
CA ALA A 166 -12.28 -16.51 0.74
C ALA A 166 -13.38 -15.82 -0.09
N ALA A 167 -13.15 -14.57 -0.52
CA ALA A 167 -14.08 -13.85 -1.38
C ALA A 167 -14.25 -14.52 -2.76
N THR A 168 -13.18 -15.10 -3.31
CA THR A 168 -13.24 -15.86 -4.56
C THR A 168 -14.08 -17.13 -4.40
N CYS A 169 -13.94 -17.86 -3.28
CA CYS A 169 -14.77 -19.03 -2.99
C CYS A 169 -16.26 -18.65 -2.91
N ILE A 170 -16.60 -17.52 -2.26
CA ILE A 170 -17.98 -17.01 -2.21
C ILE A 170 -18.54 -16.76 -3.62
N GLN A 171 -17.77 -16.11 -4.49
CA GLN A 171 -18.19 -15.88 -5.87
C GLN A 171 -18.42 -17.19 -6.64
N ARG A 172 -17.56 -18.19 -6.43
CA ARG A 172 -17.69 -19.49 -7.06
C ARG A 172 -18.87 -20.28 -6.52
N MET A 173 -19.11 -20.27 -5.20
CA MET A 173 -20.32 -20.86 -4.60
C MET A 173 -21.57 -20.25 -5.21
N GLN A 174 -21.64 -18.92 -5.30
CA GLN A 174 -22.79 -18.22 -5.90
C GLN A 174 -23.00 -18.60 -7.36
N LYS A 175 -21.91 -18.65 -8.16
CA LYS A 175 -21.96 -19.11 -9.54
C LYS A 175 -22.50 -20.53 -9.65
N THR A 176 -22.00 -21.45 -8.83
CA THR A 176 -22.43 -22.86 -8.83
C THR A 176 -23.89 -23.03 -8.47
N LEU A 177 -24.36 -22.31 -7.44
CA LEU A 177 -25.79 -22.28 -7.08
C LEU A 177 -26.64 -21.78 -8.25
N THR A 178 -26.25 -20.67 -8.90
CA THR A 178 -26.96 -20.13 -10.06
C THR A 178 -26.98 -21.12 -11.23
N GLN A 179 -25.91 -21.88 -11.48
CA GLN A 179 -25.90 -22.93 -12.52
C GLN A 179 -26.84 -24.09 -12.24
N MET A 180 -27.18 -24.33 -10.97
CA MET A 180 -28.23 -25.26 -10.55
C MET A 180 -29.62 -24.62 -10.48
N ASN A 181 -29.79 -23.41 -10.96
CA ASN A 181 -30.99 -22.58 -10.82
C ASN A 181 -31.42 -22.31 -9.37
N VAL A 182 -30.49 -22.40 -8.41
CA VAL A 182 -30.72 -22.00 -7.03
C VAL A 182 -30.46 -20.51 -6.90
N GLN A 183 -31.55 -19.74 -6.72
CA GLN A 183 -31.55 -18.26 -6.80
C GLN A 183 -31.43 -17.60 -5.41
N LEU A 184 -30.77 -18.26 -4.46
CA LEU A 184 -30.63 -17.80 -3.07
C LEU A 184 -30.12 -16.35 -2.95
N ALA A 185 -29.18 -15.95 -3.80
CA ALA A 185 -28.62 -14.60 -3.81
C ALA A 185 -29.62 -13.49 -4.21
N ASN A 186 -30.80 -13.86 -4.76
CA ASN A 186 -31.84 -12.90 -5.11
C ASN A 186 -32.77 -12.57 -3.94
N VAL A 187 -32.77 -13.43 -2.92
CA VAL A 187 -33.67 -13.32 -1.74
C VAL A 187 -32.93 -12.97 -0.44
N ILE A 188 -31.64 -13.28 -0.37
CA ILE A 188 -30.78 -12.88 0.76
C ILE A 188 -29.68 -11.94 0.29
N SER A 189 -29.34 -10.97 1.12
CA SER A 189 -28.34 -9.94 0.76
C SER A 189 -26.91 -10.46 0.69
N ASP A 190 -26.60 -11.57 1.36
CA ASP A 190 -25.25 -12.11 1.49
C ASP A 190 -25.22 -13.62 1.76
N ILE A 191 -24.79 -14.38 0.76
CA ILE A 191 -24.67 -15.85 0.88
C ILE A 191 -23.55 -16.30 1.85
N SER A 192 -22.63 -15.41 2.21
CA SER A 192 -21.59 -15.68 3.19
C SER A 192 -21.98 -15.29 4.62
N GLY A 193 -23.20 -14.77 4.82
CA GLY A 193 -23.79 -14.53 6.14
C GLY A 193 -24.32 -15.81 6.80
N LEU A 194 -24.85 -15.67 8.02
CA LEU A 194 -25.35 -16.82 8.81
C LEU A 194 -26.36 -17.69 8.03
N THR A 195 -27.40 -17.08 7.50
CA THR A 195 -28.44 -17.79 6.71
C THR A 195 -27.85 -18.46 5.47
N GLY A 196 -27.09 -17.73 4.67
CA GLY A 196 -26.51 -18.29 3.44
C GLY A 196 -25.60 -19.46 3.70
N GLN A 197 -24.72 -19.35 4.70
CA GLN A 197 -23.81 -20.43 5.08
C GLN A 197 -24.55 -21.64 5.68
N ALA A 198 -25.60 -21.42 6.49
CA ALA A 198 -26.40 -22.53 7.03
C ALA A 198 -27.08 -23.31 5.91
N ILE A 199 -27.71 -22.61 4.96
CA ILE A 199 -28.40 -23.22 3.82
C ILE A 199 -27.41 -23.96 2.91
N ILE A 200 -26.29 -23.30 2.53
CA ILE A 200 -25.27 -23.91 1.64
C ILE A 200 -24.70 -25.19 2.26
N ARG A 201 -24.39 -25.18 3.56
CA ARG A 201 -23.88 -26.36 4.27
C ARG A 201 -24.90 -27.49 4.36
N ALA A 202 -26.18 -27.16 4.56
CA ALA A 202 -27.24 -28.16 4.53
C ALA A 202 -27.39 -28.76 3.13
N ILE A 203 -27.29 -27.97 2.07
CA ILE A 203 -27.27 -28.45 0.67
C ILE A 203 -26.08 -29.42 0.46
N VAL A 204 -24.88 -29.05 0.90
CA VAL A 204 -23.68 -29.90 0.82
C VAL A 204 -23.86 -31.20 1.63
N ALA A 205 -24.52 -31.12 2.78
CA ALA A 205 -24.84 -32.29 3.61
C ALA A 205 -25.95 -33.20 3.04
N GLY A 206 -26.54 -32.83 1.90
CA GLY A 206 -27.53 -33.65 1.20
C GLY A 206 -28.99 -33.25 1.37
N GLU A 207 -29.30 -32.17 2.10
CA GLU A 207 -30.67 -31.65 2.19
C GLU A 207 -31.11 -31.03 0.85
N ARG A 208 -32.32 -31.38 0.40
CA ARG A 208 -32.89 -30.92 -0.87
C ARG A 208 -34.31 -30.37 -0.71
N ASN A 209 -34.90 -30.52 0.47
CA ASN A 209 -36.25 -30.00 0.71
C ASN A 209 -36.20 -28.47 0.87
N PRO A 210 -36.83 -27.70 -0.03
CA PRO A 210 -36.78 -26.25 -0.01
C PRO A 210 -37.32 -25.65 1.29
N LEU A 211 -38.40 -26.23 1.85
CA LEU A 211 -39.00 -25.72 3.09
C LEU A 211 -38.06 -25.93 4.28
N LYS A 212 -37.43 -27.13 4.39
CA LYS A 212 -36.45 -27.39 5.46
C LYS A 212 -35.23 -26.46 5.35
N LEU A 213 -34.76 -26.20 4.14
CA LEU A 213 -33.66 -25.28 3.90
C LEU A 213 -34.04 -23.84 4.25
N ALA A 214 -35.27 -23.39 3.93
CA ALA A 214 -35.78 -22.08 4.25
C ALA A 214 -35.90 -21.83 5.76
N MET A 215 -36.22 -22.87 6.55
CA MET A 215 -36.27 -22.79 8.02
C MET A 215 -34.92 -22.52 8.69
N LEU A 216 -33.80 -22.63 7.97
CA LEU A 216 -32.48 -22.25 8.45
C LEU A 216 -32.21 -20.74 8.38
N SER A 217 -33.16 -19.96 7.90
CA SER A 217 -33.01 -18.52 7.80
C SER A 217 -33.06 -17.83 9.17
N ASP A 218 -32.15 -16.86 9.35
CA ASP A 218 -32.16 -15.99 10.53
C ASP A 218 -33.41 -15.09 10.52
N PRO A 219 -34.07 -14.87 11.67
CA PRO A 219 -35.27 -14.01 11.76
C PRO A 219 -35.09 -12.56 11.24
N ARG A 220 -33.85 -12.10 11.09
CA ARG A 220 -33.53 -10.77 10.54
C ARG A 220 -33.57 -10.71 9.00
N VAL A 221 -33.77 -11.83 8.32
CA VAL A 221 -33.94 -11.87 6.88
C VAL A 221 -35.33 -11.34 6.53
N HIS A 222 -35.40 -10.40 5.60
CA HIS A 222 -36.65 -9.75 5.20
C HIS A 222 -37.56 -10.64 4.32
N ALA A 223 -36.94 -11.55 3.54
CA ALA A 223 -37.68 -12.47 2.69
C ALA A 223 -38.45 -13.50 3.53
N SER A 224 -39.67 -13.86 3.12
CA SER A 224 -40.45 -14.91 3.78
C SER A 224 -39.82 -16.29 3.57
N HIS A 225 -40.16 -17.25 4.45
CA HIS A 225 -39.73 -18.64 4.26
C HIS A 225 -40.22 -19.23 2.93
N GLU A 226 -41.39 -18.78 2.43
CA GLU A 226 -41.94 -19.22 1.15
C GLU A 226 -41.10 -18.69 -0.03
N GLU A 227 -40.72 -17.40 0.01
CA GLU A 227 -39.82 -16.82 -1.00
C GLU A 227 -38.47 -17.47 -1.01
N ILE A 228 -37.89 -17.75 0.18
CA ILE A 228 -36.62 -18.45 0.32
C ILE A 228 -36.76 -19.89 -0.22
N ALA A 229 -37.82 -20.60 0.15
CA ALA A 229 -38.07 -21.97 -0.34
C ALA A 229 -38.17 -21.99 -1.87
N LYS A 230 -38.95 -21.09 -2.47
CA LYS A 230 -39.06 -20.94 -3.91
C LYS A 230 -37.70 -20.68 -4.60
N SER A 231 -36.82 -19.91 -3.98
CA SER A 231 -35.50 -19.63 -4.51
C SER A 231 -34.56 -20.86 -4.47
N LEU A 232 -34.92 -21.86 -3.68
CA LEU A 232 -34.13 -23.09 -3.44
C LEU A 232 -34.66 -24.30 -4.25
N GLU A 233 -35.67 -24.10 -5.09
CA GLU A 233 -36.13 -25.08 -6.08
C GLU A 233 -35.16 -25.13 -7.25
N GLY A 234 -34.17 -25.99 -7.16
CA GLY A 234 -33.08 -26.06 -8.14
C GLY A 234 -32.97 -27.42 -8.83
N ASN A 235 -32.17 -27.47 -9.88
CA ASN A 235 -31.75 -28.68 -10.57
C ASN A 235 -30.43 -29.17 -9.95
N TRP A 236 -30.52 -30.17 -9.06
CA TRP A 236 -29.42 -30.67 -8.26
C TRP A 236 -28.49 -31.60 -9.07
N ARG A 237 -27.50 -31.01 -9.74
CA ARG A 237 -26.54 -31.72 -10.58
C ARG A 237 -25.34 -32.17 -9.75
N PRO A 238 -25.01 -33.50 -9.76
CA PRO A 238 -23.95 -34.07 -8.90
C PRO A 238 -22.59 -33.41 -9.07
N GLU A 239 -22.20 -33.09 -10.30
CA GLU A 239 -20.91 -32.40 -10.59
C GLU A 239 -20.85 -30.98 -10.04
N LEU A 240 -21.96 -30.27 -10.02
CA LEU A 240 -22.03 -28.92 -9.44
C LEU A 240 -22.10 -28.97 -7.92
N LEU A 241 -22.76 -29.96 -7.34
CA LEU A 241 -22.72 -30.21 -5.90
C LEU A 241 -21.31 -30.55 -5.42
N PHE A 242 -20.56 -31.33 -6.20
CA PHE A 242 -19.15 -31.61 -5.93
C PHE A 242 -18.31 -30.31 -5.92
N VAL A 243 -18.48 -29.45 -6.92
CA VAL A 243 -17.78 -28.13 -6.96
C VAL A 243 -18.19 -27.27 -5.77
N LEU A 244 -19.49 -27.22 -5.44
CA LEU A 244 -19.97 -26.44 -4.29
C LEU A 244 -19.34 -26.90 -2.97
N HIS A 245 -19.23 -28.23 -2.77
CA HIS A 245 -18.59 -28.82 -1.60
C HIS A 245 -17.12 -28.37 -1.49
N GLN A 246 -16.35 -28.48 -2.58
CA GLN A 246 -14.95 -28.05 -2.59
C GLN A 246 -14.77 -26.57 -2.27
N GLU A 247 -15.64 -25.70 -2.80
CA GLU A 247 -15.54 -24.26 -2.52
C GLU A 247 -15.92 -23.92 -1.07
N VAL A 248 -16.82 -24.68 -0.44
CA VAL A 248 -17.14 -24.57 1.00
C VAL A 248 -15.93 -24.98 1.84
N ASP A 249 -15.28 -26.11 1.54
CA ASP A 249 -14.09 -26.57 2.26
C ASP A 249 -12.93 -25.59 2.14
N MET A 250 -12.72 -25.07 0.95
CA MET A 250 -11.70 -24.05 0.73
C MET A 250 -12.02 -22.75 1.48
N TYR A 251 -13.28 -22.31 1.49
CA TYR A 251 -13.72 -21.16 2.26
C TYR A 251 -13.42 -21.33 3.75
N ASP A 252 -13.74 -22.50 4.33
CA ASP A 252 -13.47 -22.82 5.73
C ASP A 252 -11.96 -22.84 6.03
N THR A 253 -11.17 -23.35 5.10
CA THR A 253 -9.71 -23.33 5.20
C THR A 253 -9.19 -21.88 5.24
N TYR A 254 -9.70 -21.01 4.36
CA TYR A 254 -9.34 -19.58 4.39
C TYR A 254 -9.76 -18.91 5.71
N GLN A 255 -10.96 -19.23 6.26
CA GLN A 255 -11.41 -18.67 7.53
C GLN A 255 -10.49 -19.06 8.70
N LYS A 256 -10.02 -20.31 8.74
CA LYS A 256 -9.02 -20.79 9.71
C LYS A 256 -7.71 -20.02 9.58
N ARG A 257 -7.18 -19.90 8.36
CA ARG A 257 -5.92 -19.17 8.09
C ARG A 257 -6.02 -17.69 8.40
N ILE A 258 -7.18 -17.05 8.16
CA ILE A 258 -7.42 -15.65 8.56
C ILE A 258 -7.35 -15.53 10.08
N ALA A 259 -7.95 -16.46 10.84
CA ALA A 259 -7.89 -16.46 12.29
C ALA A 259 -6.45 -16.66 12.82
N GLU A 260 -5.66 -17.51 12.20
CA GLU A 260 -4.23 -17.68 12.52
C GLU A 260 -3.44 -16.39 12.26
N CYS A 261 -3.69 -15.71 11.14
CA CYS A 261 -3.10 -14.40 10.86
C CYS A 261 -3.49 -13.37 11.92
N ASP A 262 -4.76 -13.35 12.35
CA ASP A 262 -5.24 -12.45 13.39
C ASP A 262 -4.51 -12.68 14.72
N GLN A 263 -4.29 -13.92 15.13
CA GLN A 263 -3.53 -14.26 16.33
C GLN A 263 -2.06 -13.80 16.24
N ARG A 264 -1.41 -14.02 15.10
CA ARG A 264 -0.03 -13.54 14.87
C ARG A 264 0.07 -12.03 14.88
N LEU A 265 -0.88 -11.34 14.25
CA LEU A 265 -0.98 -9.89 14.26
C LEU A 265 -1.15 -9.34 15.67
N GLN A 266 -2.08 -9.91 16.45
CA GLN A 266 -2.31 -9.51 17.83
C GLN A 266 -1.07 -9.69 18.70
N LYS A 267 -0.43 -10.88 18.62
CA LYS A 267 0.81 -11.15 19.36
C LYS A 267 1.93 -10.18 18.98
N HIS A 268 2.08 -9.90 17.68
CA HIS A 268 3.14 -9.01 17.20
C HIS A 268 2.85 -7.55 17.57
N LEU A 269 1.60 -7.08 17.48
CA LEU A 269 1.24 -5.74 17.96
C LEU A 269 1.50 -5.60 19.45
N ALA A 270 1.20 -6.62 20.26
CA ALA A 270 1.45 -6.60 21.71
C ALA A 270 2.95 -6.46 22.05
N SER A 271 3.87 -6.91 21.19
CA SER A 271 5.33 -6.78 21.41
C SER A 271 5.87 -5.37 21.14
N PHE A 272 5.07 -4.47 20.54
CA PHE A 272 5.50 -3.09 20.36
C PHE A 272 5.53 -2.36 21.72
N THR A 273 6.73 -2.16 22.24
CA THR A 273 6.98 -1.35 23.41
C THR A 273 7.17 0.10 23.00
N ARG A 274 6.19 0.95 23.24
CA ARG A 274 6.37 2.39 23.05
C ARG A 274 6.09 3.15 24.34
N PRO A 275 7.05 3.95 24.82
CA PRO A 275 6.80 4.89 25.89
C PRO A 275 6.22 6.17 25.28
N LEU A 276 4.93 6.20 25.00
CA LEU A 276 4.25 7.47 24.77
C LEU A 276 3.22 7.69 25.86
N PRO A 277 3.15 8.91 26.42
CA PRO A 277 2.06 9.27 27.32
C PRO A 277 0.76 9.10 26.54
N ILE A 278 -0.05 8.12 26.95
CA ILE A 278 -1.42 7.98 26.49
C ILE A 278 -2.13 9.25 26.97
N GLN A 279 -2.40 10.18 26.07
CA GLN A 279 -3.34 11.25 26.41
C GLN A 279 -4.69 10.58 26.71
N PRO A 280 -5.24 10.77 27.90
CA PRO A 280 -6.53 10.18 28.23
C PRO A 280 -7.56 10.64 27.17
N PRO A 281 -8.52 9.79 26.81
CA PRO A 281 -9.53 10.13 25.83
C PRO A 281 -10.36 11.31 26.34
N THR A 282 -10.07 12.50 25.85
CA THR A 282 -10.70 13.77 26.26
C THR A 282 -12.12 13.95 25.73
N GLN A 283 -12.66 13.00 25.00
CA GLN A 283 -14.07 13.04 24.57
C GLN A 283 -14.66 11.62 24.49
N LYS A 284 -15.94 11.50 24.89
CA LYS A 284 -16.74 10.28 24.77
C LYS A 284 -16.55 9.66 23.39
N LEU A 285 -16.09 8.40 23.36
CA LEU A 285 -16.02 7.58 22.16
C LEU A 285 -17.35 7.71 21.40
N LYS A 286 -17.28 8.09 20.12
CA LYS A 286 -18.41 7.86 19.19
C LYS A 286 -18.80 6.40 19.35
N THR A 287 -20.10 6.12 19.50
CA THR A 287 -20.67 4.78 19.60
C THR A 287 -19.91 3.84 18.67
N LYS A 288 -19.40 2.70 19.21
CA LYS A 288 -18.63 1.70 18.45
C LYS A 288 -19.41 1.38 17.17
N LYS A 289 -18.86 1.77 16.02
CA LYS A 289 -19.40 1.32 14.74
C LYS A 289 -19.31 -0.21 14.71
N PRO A 290 -20.31 -0.92 14.16
CA PRO A 290 -20.20 -2.36 13.99
C PRO A 290 -18.91 -2.68 13.24
N ALA A 291 -18.20 -3.72 13.68
CA ALA A 291 -16.96 -4.15 13.07
C ALA A 291 -17.17 -4.40 11.58
N ALA A 292 -16.25 -3.95 10.74
CA ALA A 292 -16.29 -4.28 9.31
C ALA A 292 -16.26 -5.82 9.13
N LYS A 293 -17.03 -6.35 8.18
CA LYS A 293 -17.20 -7.79 7.93
C LYS A 293 -15.87 -8.59 7.94
N ASN A 294 -14.79 -7.99 7.44
CA ASN A 294 -13.46 -8.60 7.35
C ASN A 294 -12.48 -8.05 8.41
N ALA A 295 -12.96 -7.39 9.46
CA ALA A 295 -12.10 -6.90 10.52
C ALA A 295 -11.50 -8.08 11.31
N PRO A 296 -10.26 -7.95 11.84
CA PRO A 296 -9.67 -8.91 12.76
C PRO A 296 -10.57 -9.19 13.97
N ARG A 297 -10.49 -10.41 14.48
CA ARG A 297 -11.35 -10.89 15.58
C ARG A 297 -10.90 -10.45 16.97
N PHE A 298 -10.00 -9.47 17.06
CA PHE A 298 -9.56 -8.85 18.30
C PHE A 298 -9.76 -7.34 18.25
N ASP A 299 -9.62 -6.64 19.37
CA ASP A 299 -9.76 -5.17 19.44
C ASP A 299 -8.54 -4.47 18.81
N LEU A 300 -8.51 -4.50 17.46
CA LEU A 300 -7.47 -3.86 16.67
C LEU A 300 -7.45 -2.33 16.89
N SER A 301 -8.59 -1.71 17.20
CA SER A 301 -8.67 -0.25 17.41
C SER A 301 -7.85 0.20 18.62
N SER A 302 -8.03 -0.49 19.74
CA SER A 302 -7.27 -0.20 20.97
C SER A 302 -5.77 -0.50 20.80
N GLU A 303 -5.43 -1.60 20.13
CA GLU A 303 -4.03 -1.92 19.82
C GLU A 303 -3.37 -0.86 18.93
N LEU A 304 -4.05 -0.42 17.87
CA LEU A 304 -3.53 0.65 17.01
C LEU A 304 -3.33 1.95 17.77
N GLN A 305 -4.30 2.35 18.61
CA GLN A 305 -4.16 3.56 19.43
C GLN A 305 -2.99 3.44 20.41
N ARG A 306 -2.83 2.27 21.04
CA ARG A 306 -1.71 1.99 21.95
C ARG A 306 -0.35 2.12 21.24
N VAL A 307 -0.23 1.53 20.04
CA VAL A 307 1.03 1.49 19.26
C VAL A 307 1.34 2.85 18.63
N THR A 308 0.34 3.55 18.10
CA THR A 308 0.54 4.83 17.40
C THR A 308 0.51 6.05 18.33
N GLY A 309 -0.08 5.93 19.52
CA GLY A 309 -0.34 7.04 20.46
C GLY A 309 -1.50 7.96 20.03
N VAL A 310 -2.16 7.70 18.89
CA VAL A 310 -3.25 8.51 18.36
C VAL A 310 -4.35 7.61 17.77
N ASP A 311 -5.59 8.10 17.78
CA ASP A 311 -6.71 7.40 17.16
C ASP A 311 -6.95 7.90 15.73
N LEU A 312 -6.36 7.23 14.75
CA LEU A 312 -6.51 7.56 13.32
C LEU A 312 -7.96 7.40 12.84
N THR A 313 -8.77 6.56 13.50
CA THR A 313 -10.18 6.32 13.10
C THR A 313 -11.10 7.50 13.38
N ARG A 314 -10.61 8.50 14.11
CA ARG A 314 -11.31 9.79 14.30
C ARG A 314 -11.42 10.58 13.00
N ILE A 315 -10.52 10.36 12.04
CA ILE A 315 -10.59 10.97 10.72
C ILE A 315 -11.71 10.27 9.93
N ASP A 316 -12.72 11.03 9.52
CA ASP A 316 -13.79 10.47 8.70
C ASP A 316 -13.24 9.85 7.41
N GLY A 317 -13.75 8.66 7.08
CA GLY A 317 -13.28 7.83 5.98
C GLY A 317 -12.17 6.86 6.35
N ILE A 318 -11.44 7.06 7.44
CA ILE A 318 -10.43 6.12 7.94
C ILE A 318 -11.09 5.19 8.97
N ASP A 319 -11.20 3.92 8.62
CA ASP A 319 -11.58 2.86 9.53
C ASP A 319 -10.35 2.15 10.08
N VAL A 320 -10.57 1.17 10.95
CA VAL A 320 -9.50 0.40 11.58
C VAL A 320 -8.65 -0.39 10.58
N MET A 321 -9.25 -0.83 9.44
CA MET A 321 -8.54 -1.56 8.38
C MET A 321 -7.60 -0.65 7.58
N VAL A 322 -8.07 0.56 7.28
CA VAL A 322 -7.24 1.59 6.65
C VAL A 322 -6.11 2.01 7.58
N ALA A 323 -6.40 2.24 8.87
CA ALA A 323 -5.40 2.60 9.87
C ALA A 323 -4.31 1.52 10.00
N GLN A 324 -4.70 0.24 10.08
CA GLN A 324 -3.76 -0.89 10.10
C GLN A 324 -2.93 -0.97 8.83
N THR A 325 -3.54 -0.75 7.66
CA THR A 325 -2.80 -0.73 6.39
C THR A 325 -1.77 0.39 6.37
N LEU A 326 -2.12 1.59 6.84
CA LEU A 326 -1.20 2.71 6.94
C LEU A 326 -0.03 2.38 7.86
N LEU A 327 -0.29 1.86 9.06
CA LEU A 327 0.76 1.44 9.99
C LEU A 327 1.68 0.39 9.37
N SER A 328 1.14 -0.63 8.73
CA SER A 328 1.92 -1.70 8.10
C SER A 328 2.79 -1.24 6.93
N GLU A 329 2.33 -0.23 6.17
CA GLU A 329 3.05 0.23 4.97
C GLU A 329 3.97 1.42 5.24
N VAL A 330 3.68 2.24 6.23
CA VAL A 330 4.41 3.48 6.54
C VAL A 330 5.27 3.33 7.79
N GLY A 331 4.78 2.59 8.79
CA GLY A 331 5.39 2.52 10.13
C GLY A 331 4.99 3.70 10.99
N LEU A 332 5.76 3.86 12.08
CA LEU A 332 5.53 4.86 13.12
C LEU A 332 6.42 6.10 12.95
N ASP A 333 7.61 5.89 12.38
CA ASP A 333 8.60 6.95 12.22
C ASP A 333 8.30 7.80 10.98
N MET A 334 7.90 9.04 11.24
CA MET A 334 7.64 10.05 10.22
C MET A 334 8.83 10.97 9.96
N SER A 335 9.98 10.74 10.57
CA SER A 335 11.19 11.60 10.46
C SER A 335 11.72 11.65 9.04
N ARG A 336 11.60 10.53 8.30
CA ARG A 336 12.02 10.41 6.90
C ARG A 336 11.36 11.44 5.97
N TRP A 337 10.15 11.86 6.29
CA TRP A 337 9.47 12.92 5.53
C TRP A 337 9.53 14.23 6.31
N ILE A 338 10.31 15.17 5.81
CA ILE A 338 10.52 16.47 6.47
C ILE A 338 9.17 17.17 6.69
N THR A 339 8.28 17.14 5.69
CA THR A 339 6.95 17.76 5.75
C THR A 339 5.83 16.83 5.29
N GLU A 340 4.60 17.18 5.62
CA GLU A 340 3.39 16.49 5.12
C GLU A 340 3.29 16.48 3.58
N SER A 341 3.88 17.46 2.92
CA SER A 341 3.91 17.54 1.44
C SER A 341 4.87 16.51 0.86
N HIS A 342 6.04 16.28 1.49
CA HIS A 342 6.97 15.21 1.09
C HIS A 342 6.33 13.84 1.26
N PHE A 343 5.61 13.62 2.37
CA PHE A 343 4.86 12.37 2.58
C PHE A 343 3.79 12.14 1.52
N ALA A 344 2.96 13.14 1.23
CA ALA A 344 1.93 13.04 0.19
C ALA A 344 2.53 12.85 -1.22
N SER A 345 3.69 13.46 -1.50
CA SER A 345 4.43 13.26 -2.75
C SER A 345 4.98 11.84 -2.87
N TRP A 346 5.55 11.30 -1.79
CA TRP A 346 6.00 9.92 -1.74
C TRP A 346 4.87 8.92 -2.02
N LEU A 347 3.67 9.17 -1.48
CA LEU A 347 2.47 8.40 -1.77
C LEU A 347 1.97 8.53 -3.23
N GLY A 348 2.53 9.43 -4.04
CA GLY A 348 2.06 9.70 -5.40
C GLY A 348 0.68 10.36 -5.44
N LEU A 349 0.34 11.14 -4.41
CA LEU A 349 -0.95 11.85 -4.30
C LEU A 349 -0.83 13.33 -4.70
N CYS A 350 0.37 13.83 -4.97
CA CYS A 350 0.62 15.18 -5.47
C CYS A 350 0.54 15.23 -7.00
N PRO A 351 0.15 16.37 -7.59
CA PRO A 351 0.27 16.59 -9.01
C PRO A 351 1.75 16.48 -9.45
N ASP A 352 1.99 15.79 -10.57
CA ASP A 352 3.27 15.67 -11.25
C ASP A 352 3.21 16.56 -12.52
N ASN A 353 3.32 17.86 -12.31
CA ASN A 353 3.24 18.84 -13.40
C ASN A 353 4.53 18.76 -14.22
N ARG A 354 4.40 18.40 -15.49
CA ARG A 354 5.48 18.51 -16.46
C ARG A 354 5.32 19.82 -17.20
N ILE A 355 6.32 20.67 -17.10
CA ILE A 355 6.34 22.00 -17.70
C ILE A 355 7.54 22.06 -18.65
N SER A 356 7.35 22.57 -19.86
CA SER A 356 8.41 22.85 -20.82
C SER A 356 8.09 24.15 -21.53
N GLY A 357 9.01 25.13 -21.51
CA GLY A 357 8.82 26.44 -22.12
C GLY A 357 7.53 27.13 -21.65
N ASP A 358 7.28 27.21 -20.35
CA ASP A 358 6.08 27.73 -19.69
C ASP A 358 4.75 27.03 -20.03
N LYS A 359 4.78 25.99 -20.87
CA LYS A 359 3.60 25.17 -21.18
C LYS A 359 3.52 23.97 -20.27
N VAL A 360 2.34 23.78 -19.63
CA VAL A 360 2.06 22.60 -18.83
C VAL A 360 1.74 21.43 -19.76
N LEU A 361 2.68 20.49 -19.90
CA LEU A 361 2.53 19.30 -20.75
C LEU A 361 1.63 18.23 -20.11
N SER A 362 1.67 18.10 -18.78
CA SER A 362 0.86 17.13 -18.04
C SER A 362 0.56 17.64 -16.64
N ARG A 363 -0.65 17.34 -16.14
CA ARG A 363 -1.13 17.64 -14.77
C ARG A 363 -1.55 16.39 -14.01
N GLY A 364 -1.12 15.22 -14.45
CA GLY A 364 -1.44 13.96 -13.78
C GLY A 364 -0.69 13.80 -12.45
N THR A 365 -1.04 12.78 -11.69
CA THR A 365 -0.23 12.30 -10.57
C THR A 365 0.73 11.20 -11.06
N ARG A 366 1.86 11.02 -10.37
CA ARG A 366 2.76 9.90 -10.66
C ARG A 366 2.02 8.56 -10.52
N ARG A 367 2.27 7.64 -11.44
CA ARG A 367 1.78 6.26 -11.33
C ARG A 367 2.66 5.52 -10.31
N VAL A 368 2.20 5.42 -9.08
CA VAL A 368 2.89 4.72 -7.99
C VAL A 368 2.00 3.58 -7.53
N VAL A 369 2.57 2.37 -7.45
CA VAL A 369 1.93 1.22 -6.81
C VAL A 369 2.26 1.29 -5.32
N ASN A 370 1.38 1.93 -4.53
CA ASN A 370 1.55 2.09 -3.10
C ASN A 370 0.23 1.72 -2.39
N ARG A 371 0.29 0.72 -1.51
CA ARG A 371 -0.90 0.19 -0.80
C ARG A 371 -1.49 1.22 0.17
N ALA A 372 -0.66 2.02 0.83
CA ALA A 372 -1.13 3.10 1.70
C ALA A 372 -1.89 4.16 0.89
N ALA A 373 -1.38 4.55 -0.28
CA ALA A 373 -2.08 5.47 -1.18
C ALA A 373 -3.41 4.90 -1.69
N THR A 374 -3.45 3.59 -1.97
CA THR A 374 -4.68 2.90 -2.37
C THR A 374 -5.71 2.90 -1.24
N ALA A 375 -5.29 2.58 -0.01
CA ALA A 375 -6.16 2.62 1.17
C ALA A 375 -6.71 4.02 1.42
N LEU A 376 -5.89 5.05 1.28
CA LEU A 376 -6.33 6.46 1.41
C LEU A 376 -7.31 6.88 0.29
N ARG A 377 -7.17 6.37 -0.94
CA ARG A 377 -8.14 6.62 -2.01
C ARG A 377 -9.48 5.91 -1.73
N GLN A 378 -9.45 4.69 -1.20
CA GLN A 378 -10.66 3.98 -0.75
C GLN A 378 -11.33 4.75 0.39
N ALA A 379 -10.58 5.17 1.40
CA ALA A 379 -11.07 6.01 2.49
C ALA A 379 -11.70 7.32 1.97
N ALA A 380 -11.06 8.00 1.02
CA ALA A 380 -11.58 9.22 0.43
C ALA A 380 -12.91 9.00 -0.31
N ASN A 381 -13.09 7.85 -0.96
CA ASN A 381 -14.33 7.53 -1.66
C ASN A 381 -15.53 7.37 -0.70
N THR A 382 -15.31 6.86 0.52
CA THR A 382 -16.37 6.71 1.53
C THR A 382 -16.90 8.05 2.04
N LEU A 383 -16.14 9.14 1.90
CA LEU A 383 -16.53 10.49 2.32
C LEU A 383 -17.77 11.01 1.60
N MET A 384 -18.17 10.42 0.47
CA MET A 384 -19.38 10.81 -0.26
C MET A 384 -20.64 10.81 0.64
N ARG A 385 -20.73 9.82 1.52
CA ARG A 385 -21.87 9.63 2.43
C ARG A 385 -21.66 10.27 3.81
N SER A 386 -20.48 10.87 4.07
CA SER A 386 -20.18 11.46 5.38
C SER A 386 -20.81 12.85 5.52
N ARG A 387 -21.40 13.11 6.71
CA ARG A 387 -21.90 14.44 7.11
C ARG A 387 -20.84 15.30 7.80
N SER A 388 -19.58 14.99 7.60
CA SER A 388 -18.44 15.70 8.18
C SER A 388 -17.97 16.88 7.32
N TYR A 389 -17.05 17.68 7.86
CA TYR A 389 -16.31 18.68 7.12
C TYR A 389 -15.64 18.09 5.85
N LEU A 390 -14.98 16.93 6.00
CA LEU A 390 -14.31 16.25 4.88
C LEU A 390 -15.33 15.75 3.84
N GLY A 391 -16.49 15.28 4.27
CA GLY A 391 -17.57 14.87 3.37
C GLY A 391 -18.11 16.03 2.54
N ALA A 392 -18.36 17.19 3.16
CA ALA A 392 -18.81 18.39 2.45
C ALA A 392 -17.74 18.86 1.43
N GLN A 393 -16.47 18.86 1.83
CA GLN A 393 -15.36 19.18 0.94
C GLN A 393 -15.29 18.22 -0.25
N TYR A 394 -15.42 16.91 -0.03
CA TYR A 394 -15.40 15.91 -1.09
C TYR A 394 -16.52 16.11 -2.10
N ARG A 395 -17.79 16.25 -1.66
CA ARG A 395 -18.94 16.48 -2.55
C ARG A 395 -18.72 17.68 -3.47
N ARG A 396 -18.23 18.79 -2.91
CA ARG A 396 -17.91 19.99 -3.69
C ARG A 396 -16.79 19.80 -4.70
N LEU A 397 -15.70 19.14 -4.29
CA LEU A 397 -14.61 18.80 -5.21
C LEU A 397 -15.06 17.86 -6.32
N ARG A 398 -15.94 16.91 -6.01
CA ARG A 398 -16.48 15.97 -6.99
C ARG A 398 -17.30 16.69 -8.06
N THR A 399 -18.17 17.63 -7.69
CA THR A 399 -18.93 18.44 -8.64
C THR A 399 -18.02 19.25 -9.57
N LYS A 400 -16.91 19.80 -9.03
CA LYS A 400 -15.99 20.63 -9.80
C LYS A 400 -15.00 19.86 -10.68
N LEU A 401 -14.46 18.74 -10.19
CA LEU A 401 -13.31 18.04 -10.78
C LEU A 401 -13.66 16.66 -11.35
N GLY A 402 -14.84 16.14 -11.07
CA GLY A 402 -15.21 14.73 -11.29
C GLY A 402 -14.67 13.81 -10.19
N ALA A 403 -15.21 12.58 -10.11
CA ALA A 403 -14.92 11.63 -9.04
C ALA A 403 -13.45 11.24 -8.93
N PRO A 404 -12.71 10.84 -10.00
CA PRO A 404 -11.33 10.36 -9.86
C PRO A 404 -10.37 11.43 -9.31
N LYS A 405 -10.50 12.67 -9.77
CA LYS A 405 -9.66 13.79 -9.32
C LYS A 405 -10.03 14.19 -7.89
N ALA A 406 -11.31 14.21 -7.54
CA ALA A 406 -11.79 14.51 -6.19
C ALA A 406 -11.31 13.46 -5.17
N ILE A 407 -11.38 12.15 -5.51
CA ILE A 407 -10.84 11.07 -4.68
C ILE A 407 -9.36 11.29 -4.40
N THR A 408 -8.56 11.59 -5.43
CA THR A 408 -7.12 11.81 -5.26
C THR A 408 -6.82 13.05 -4.41
N ALA A 409 -7.56 14.16 -4.61
CA ALA A 409 -7.41 15.36 -3.81
C ALA A 409 -7.78 15.13 -2.33
N MET A 410 -8.82 14.35 -2.07
CA MET A 410 -9.19 14.00 -0.69
C MET A 410 -8.22 13.00 -0.08
N ALA A 411 -7.72 12.00 -0.83
CA ALA A 411 -6.67 11.09 -0.36
C ALA A 411 -5.40 11.87 0.03
N HIS A 412 -5.01 12.86 -0.75
CA HIS A 412 -3.92 13.80 -0.40
C HIS A 412 -4.23 14.54 0.92
N ARG A 413 -5.46 15.00 1.12
CA ARG A 413 -5.86 15.66 2.37
C ARG A 413 -5.79 14.71 3.56
N LEU A 414 -6.29 13.48 3.41
CA LEU A 414 -6.23 12.44 4.44
C LEU A 414 -4.78 12.10 4.79
N ALA A 415 -3.90 11.96 3.79
CA ALA A 415 -2.46 11.71 4.01
C ALA A 415 -1.83 12.78 4.91
N ARG A 416 -2.13 14.05 4.67
CA ARG A 416 -1.61 15.16 5.48
C ARG A 416 -2.13 15.11 6.92
N LEU A 417 -3.38 14.76 7.13
CA LEU A 417 -3.94 14.59 8.48
C LEU A 417 -3.27 13.42 9.22
N VAL A 418 -3.12 12.28 8.57
CA VAL A 418 -2.41 11.10 9.11
C VAL A 418 -0.98 11.47 9.50
N TYR A 419 -0.25 12.15 8.60
CA TYR A 419 1.11 12.61 8.90
C TYR A 419 1.17 13.47 10.16
N ARG A 420 0.27 14.46 10.29
CA ARG A 420 0.23 15.36 11.45
C ARG A 420 -0.08 14.60 12.74
N MET A 421 -1.01 13.66 12.69
CA MET A 421 -1.36 12.85 13.85
C MET A 421 -0.18 11.97 14.28
N LEU A 422 0.46 11.26 13.35
CA LEU A 422 1.57 10.38 13.67
C LEU A 422 2.84 11.13 14.09
N LYS A 423 3.15 12.27 13.45
CA LYS A 423 4.38 13.03 13.74
C LYS A 423 4.29 13.90 14.98
N TYR A 424 3.15 14.55 15.19
CA TYR A 424 2.99 15.57 16.23
C TYR A 424 2.01 15.18 17.35
N GLY A 425 1.43 13.98 17.30
CA GLY A 425 0.41 13.55 18.27
C GLY A 425 -0.87 14.38 18.24
N GLN A 426 -1.11 15.17 17.16
CA GLN A 426 -2.27 16.04 17.07
C GLN A 426 -3.55 15.24 16.94
N THR A 427 -4.55 15.52 17.77
CA THR A 427 -5.87 14.89 17.63
C THR A 427 -6.66 15.57 16.51
N TYR A 428 -7.35 14.77 15.70
CA TYR A 428 -8.28 15.29 14.72
C TYR A 428 -9.63 15.60 15.37
N VAL A 429 -10.14 16.82 15.11
CA VAL A 429 -11.47 17.24 15.51
C VAL A 429 -12.26 17.61 14.25
N ASP A 430 -13.37 16.92 14.01
CA ASP A 430 -14.27 17.28 12.92
C ASP A 430 -15.08 18.54 13.28
N LYS A 431 -14.97 19.56 12.45
CA LYS A 431 -15.68 20.83 12.62
C LYS A 431 -17.09 20.82 12.02
N GLY A 432 -17.49 19.72 11.38
CA GLY A 432 -18.79 19.54 10.77
C GLY A 432 -19.00 20.24 9.42
N THR A 433 -20.09 19.86 8.76
CA THR A 433 -20.46 20.37 7.42
C THR A 433 -20.77 21.87 7.45
N GLN A 434 -21.53 22.33 8.47
CA GLN A 434 -21.93 23.75 8.58
C GLN A 434 -20.73 24.70 8.64
N TYR A 435 -19.71 24.34 9.43
CA TYR A 435 -18.47 25.12 9.49
C TYR A 435 -17.73 25.15 8.14
N TYR A 436 -17.77 24.07 7.38
CA TYR A 436 -17.16 24.03 6.05
C TYR A 436 -17.89 24.97 5.09
N GLU A 437 -19.20 24.92 5.07
CA GLU A 437 -20.06 25.74 4.17
C GLU A 437 -19.94 27.22 4.47
N GLU A 438 -19.96 27.59 5.75
CA GLU A 438 -19.75 28.98 6.18
C GLU A 438 -18.38 29.50 5.76
N ARG A 439 -17.32 28.75 6.05
CA ARG A 439 -15.96 29.13 5.65
C ARG A 439 -15.82 29.26 4.14
N PHE A 440 -16.46 28.37 3.38
CA PHE A 440 -16.44 28.43 1.94
C PHE A 440 -17.20 29.65 1.44
N ARG A 441 -18.38 29.96 1.98
CA ARG A 441 -19.14 31.18 1.66
C ARG A 441 -18.29 32.43 1.89
N GLN A 442 -17.61 32.53 3.03
CA GLN A 442 -16.72 33.65 3.31
C GLN A 442 -15.58 33.75 2.29
N GLN A 443 -14.96 32.64 1.90
CA GLN A 443 -13.94 32.65 0.83
C GLN A 443 -14.49 33.12 -0.51
N GLN A 444 -15.70 32.73 -0.89
CA GLN A 444 -16.34 33.18 -2.14
C GLN A 444 -16.63 34.69 -2.09
N ILE A 445 -17.13 35.20 -0.97
CA ILE A 445 -17.36 36.64 -0.78
C ILE A 445 -16.04 37.42 -0.93
N GLN A 446 -14.96 36.96 -0.28
CA GLN A 446 -13.64 37.59 -0.44
C GLN A 446 -13.12 37.58 -1.87
N LEU A 447 -13.31 36.48 -2.60
CA LEU A 447 -12.93 36.38 -4.01
C LEU A 447 -13.75 37.33 -4.88
N LEU A 448 -15.06 37.44 -4.64
CA LEU A 448 -15.92 38.39 -5.33
C LEU A 448 -15.50 39.83 -5.06
N ARG A 449 -15.25 40.19 -3.80
CA ARG A 449 -14.75 41.52 -3.42
C ARG A 449 -13.44 41.87 -4.13
N LYS A 450 -12.50 40.91 -4.18
CA LYS A 450 -11.21 41.12 -4.92
C LYS A 450 -11.41 41.27 -6.43
N ARG A 451 -12.35 40.54 -7.03
CA ARG A 451 -12.64 40.69 -8.47
C ARG A 451 -13.36 41.98 -8.78
N ALA A 452 -14.33 42.37 -7.97
CA ALA A 452 -15.05 43.63 -8.09
C ALA A 452 -14.11 44.83 -7.97
N ALA A 453 -13.21 44.82 -6.98
CA ALA A 453 -12.22 45.90 -6.81
C ALA A 453 -11.29 46.07 -8.02
N LYS A 454 -10.91 44.95 -8.71
CA LYS A 454 -10.13 45.03 -9.97
C LYS A 454 -10.87 45.69 -11.12
N LEU A 455 -12.19 45.72 -11.06
CA LEU A 455 -13.06 46.38 -12.06
C LEU A 455 -13.59 47.74 -11.60
N GLY A 456 -13.11 48.26 -10.47
CA GLY A 456 -13.61 49.51 -9.90
C GLY A 456 -14.98 49.42 -9.24
N LEU A 457 -15.46 48.20 -8.96
CA LEU A 457 -16.80 47.93 -8.39
C LEU A 457 -16.70 47.52 -6.90
N GLN A 458 -17.76 47.83 -6.14
CA GLN A 458 -17.93 47.37 -4.76
C GLN A 458 -19.01 46.29 -4.66
N VAL A 459 -18.82 45.32 -3.78
CA VAL A 459 -19.80 44.28 -3.45
C VAL A 459 -20.51 44.65 -2.16
N ALA A 460 -21.79 44.90 -2.22
CA ALA A 460 -22.68 45.11 -1.06
C ALA A 460 -23.48 43.85 -0.75
N GLU A 461 -23.76 43.57 0.53
CA GLU A 461 -24.65 42.49 0.94
C GLU A 461 -26.07 43.02 0.87
N ILE A 462 -26.95 42.25 0.20
CA ILE A 462 -28.38 42.55 0.17
C ILE A 462 -28.97 41.96 1.45
N HIS A 463 -29.40 42.80 2.37
CA HIS A 463 -30.22 42.41 3.50
C HIS A 463 -31.61 42.12 2.97
N ALA A 464 -31.98 40.81 2.89
CA ALA A 464 -33.34 40.38 2.54
C ALA A 464 -34.22 40.35 3.78
#